data_bf1f75ec7a881fe26cd1b8f5d763a230
#
_entry.id   bf1f75ec7a881fe26cd1b8f5d763a230
#
_cell.length_a   1.000
_cell.length_b   1.000
_cell.length_c   1.000
_cell.angle_alpha   90.00
_cell.angle_beta   90.00
_cell.angle_gamma   90.00
#
_symmetry.space_group_name_H-M   'P 1'
#
loop_
_entity.id
_entity.type
_entity.pdbx_description
1 polymer ?
#
loop_
_entity_poly.entity_id
_entity_poly.type
_entity_poly.pdbx_seq_one_letter_code
_entity_poly.pdbx_strand_id
1 'polypeptide(L)'
;VRPMEDNARRSRRDLIQNIAIVALSLSAVLLFAQSQIYNLISGQDPLGDQFSGSASVDATLQQTPLTAPVRVAVTGAYTRYGACLTTDAESFSDLGLLLKESLGSAGSLTACRGRDFLTALNSTSVYYDFLSPLPLSILAKLVGGDSAADSVSARHLVLSVGSGAVSLYTWDGEDDFRFCQVPPVSADDMTAIASNCTFGAAAFAMDQKDPTYSRIAPYSLLLEEQPDLPVLSAANPLSSTDQVLTSLGFNPSTKNRYTDSGGTEIIREADRSLQIEPDGTVIYQSSGVSLGISAADDVPTLSEAVDGCTALLRRLLGDQSGEAALYLEAVSQAGETTVLRFGYHADGVPIYFSDGGAAAEVTLAGVSVTELSLRFRQYTDSGETSLLLPLRQALAIAAAGREGAELSIGYADGGASVSAQWLAE
;
A
#
# COMPACT_ATOMS: atom_id res chain seq x y z
N VAL A 1 -60.97 -6.33 31.25
CA VAL A 1 -61.11 -5.40 30.13
C VAL A 1 -60.14 -4.23 30.35
N ARG A 2 -58.90 -4.35 29.93
CA ARG A 2 -57.93 -3.23 29.77
C ARG A 2 -56.62 -3.70 29.09
N PRO A 3 -56.64 -4.02 27.78
CA PRO A 3 -55.36 -3.92 27.05
C PRO A 3 -55.42 -3.16 25.70
N MET A 4 -56.50 -2.49 25.31
CA MET A 4 -56.60 -1.84 24.01
C MET A 4 -56.16 -0.36 23.98
N GLU A 5 -56.10 0.35 25.13
CA GLU A 5 -55.71 1.76 25.12
C GLU A 5 -54.21 1.98 25.11
N ASP A 6 -53.39 1.04 25.64
CA ASP A 6 -51.94 1.18 25.68
C ASP A 6 -51.28 1.01 24.30
N ASN A 7 -51.82 0.17 23.42
CA ASN A 7 -51.30 0.01 22.07
C ASN A 7 -51.56 1.23 21.15
N ALA A 8 -52.71 1.91 21.35
CA ALA A 8 -53.00 3.12 20.58
C ALA A 8 -52.14 4.32 20.99
N ARG A 9 -51.74 4.39 22.27
CA ARG A 9 -50.79 5.43 22.76
C ARG A 9 -49.38 5.18 22.33
N ARG A 10 -48.89 3.95 22.31
CA ARG A 10 -47.58 3.58 21.75
C ARG A 10 -47.48 3.87 20.27
N SER A 11 -48.45 3.45 19.48
CA SER A 11 -48.52 3.71 18.04
C SER A 11 -48.52 5.20 17.68
N ARG A 12 -49.23 6.04 18.46
CA ARG A 12 -49.20 7.50 18.26
C ARG A 12 -47.88 8.12 18.65
N ARG A 13 -47.21 7.61 19.65
CA ARG A 13 -45.88 8.08 20.08
C ARG A 13 -44.81 7.72 19.06
N ASP A 14 -44.85 6.50 18.51
CA ASP A 14 -43.93 6.04 17.45
C ASP A 14 -44.14 6.81 16.15
N LEU A 15 -45.41 7.12 15.83
CA LEU A 15 -45.75 7.96 14.65
C LEU A 15 -45.18 9.38 14.80
N ILE A 16 -45.37 10.00 15.98
CA ILE A 16 -44.83 11.35 16.28
C ILE A 16 -43.33 11.34 16.25
N GLN A 17 -42.70 10.29 16.76
CA GLN A 17 -41.23 10.15 16.79
C GLN A 17 -40.66 9.98 15.37
N ASN A 18 -41.31 9.20 14.52
CA ASN A 18 -40.93 9.05 13.11
C ASN A 18 -41.16 10.34 12.31
N ILE A 19 -42.23 11.08 12.54
CA ILE A 19 -42.45 12.38 11.92
C ILE A 19 -41.40 13.39 12.39
N ALA A 20 -41.01 13.39 13.65
CA ALA A 20 -39.96 14.27 14.17
C ALA A 20 -38.57 13.94 13.57
N ILE A 21 -38.26 12.66 13.39
CA ILE A 21 -37.02 12.22 12.72
C ILE A 21 -36.97 12.67 11.27
N VAL A 22 -38.08 12.47 10.52
CA VAL A 22 -38.17 12.92 9.13
C VAL A 22 -38.08 14.46 9.03
N ALA A 23 -38.74 15.20 9.91
CA ALA A 23 -38.67 16.65 9.95
C ALA A 23 -37.25 17.18 10.27
N LEU A 24 -36.54 16.53 11.21
CA LEU A 24 -35.15 16.85 11.54
C LEU A 24 -34.20 16.53 10.39
N SER A 25 -34.41 15.39 9.70
CA SER A 25 -33.63 15.02 8.52
C SER A 25 -33.84 16.01 7.38
N LEU A 26 -35.08 16.42 7.12
CA LEU A 26 -35.40 17.45 6.13
C LEU A 26 -34.82 18.81 6.49
N SER A 27 -34.85 19.18 7.78
CA SER A 27 -34.23 20.42 8.26
C SER A 27 -32.70 20.40 8.10
N ALA A 28 -32.06 19.27 8.36
CA ALA A 28 -30.62 19.09 8.13
C ALA A 28 -30.26 19.22 6.65
N VAL A 29 -31.01 18.61 5.75
CA VAL A 29 -30.83 18.73 4.29
C VAL A 29 -31.06 20.17 3.83
N LEU A 30 -32.09 20.84 4.34
CA LEU A 30 -32.37 22.25 4.02
C LEU A 30 -31.29 23.21 4.54
N LEU A 31 -30.77 22.98 5.74
CA LEU A 31 -29.65 23.74 6.30
C LEU A 31 -28.36 23.50 5.51
N PHE A 32 -28.14 22.28 5.07
CA PHE A 32 -27.00 21.95 4.20
C PHE A 32 -27.14 22.61 2.82
N ALA A 33 -28.32 22.59 2.22
CA ALA A 33 -28.61 23.28 0.94
C ALA A 33 -28.52 24.81 1.09
N GLN A 34 -29.00 25.40 2.19
CA GLN A 34 -28.82 26.82 2.46
C GLN A 34 -27.36 27.20 2.69
N SER A 35 -26.58 26.36 3.34
CA SER A 35 -25.12 26.54 3.48
C SER A 35 -24.43 26.56 2.12
N GLN A 36 -24.82 25.70 1.19
CA GLN A 36 -24.31 25.67 -0.19
C GLN A 36 -24.70 26.94 -0.96
N ILE A 37 -25.93 27.43 -0.81
CA ILE A 37 -26.42 28.66 -1.49
C ILE A 37 -25.75 29.91 -0.89
N TYR A 38 -25.50 29.95 0.42
CA TYR A 38 -24.78 31.06 1.05
C TYR A 38 -23.31 31.15 0.56
N ASN A 39 -22.66 30.00 0.31
CA ASN A 39 -21.31 29.95 -0.26
C ASN A 39 -21.30 30.40 -1.74
N LEU A 40 -22.37 30.21 -2.49
CA LEU A 40 -22.52 30.66 -3.88
C LEU A 40 -22.81 32.19 -4.00
N ILE A 41 -23.42 32.80 -2.98
CA ILE A 41 -23.81 34.21 -3.01
C ILE A 41 -22.75 35.11 -2.37
N SER A 42 -21.94 34.61 -1.43
CA SER A 42 -20.85 35.37 -0.79
C SER A 42 -19.52 35.33 -1.56
N GLY A 43 -19.49 34.76 -2.75
CA GLY A 43 -18.31 34.62 -3.60
C GLY A 43 -17.96 35.86 -4.42
N GLN A 44 -17.97 37.05 -3.82
CA GLN A 44 -17.29 38.24 -4.37
C GLN A 44 -16.21 38.69 -3.39
N ASP A 45 -15.07 37.99 -3.42
CA ASP A 45 -13.83 38.49 -2.83
C ASP A 45 -12.94 39.04 -3.96
N PRO A 46 -12.72 40.38 -4.05
CA PRO A 46 -11.96 40.99 -5.15
C PRO A 46 -10.46 40.66 -5.11
N LEU A 47 -10.00 39.83 -4.19
CA LEU A 47 -8.60 39.38 -4.04
C LEU A 47 -8.38 37.92 -4.39
N GLY A 48 -9.43 37.17 -4.81
CA GLY A 48 -9.38 35.71 -5.07
C GLY A 48 -8.68 35.29 -6.35
N ASP A 49 -8.50 36.21 -7.31
CA ASP A 49 -8.04 35.83 -8.67
C ASP A 49 -6.51 35.76 -8.84
N GLN A 50 -5.71 36.00 -7.79
CA GLN A 50 -4.24 35.89 -7.89
C GLN A 50 -3.67 34.59 -7.30
N PHE A 51 -4.49 33.72 -6.70
CA PHE A 51 -4.03 32.45 -6.09
C PHE A 51 -4.74 31.18 -6.60
N SER A 52 -5.45 31.28 -7.72
CA SER A 52 -6.02 30.12 -8.41
C SER A 52 -4.95 29.40 -9.27
N GLY A 53 -3.78 29.15 -8.70
CA GLY A 53 -2.85 28.18 -9.25
C GLY A 53 -3.24 26.82 -8.70
N SER A 54 -3.86 25.97 -9.52
CA SER A 54 -3.91 24.53 -9.22
C SER A 54 -2.46 24.10 -8.92
N ALA A 55 -2.20 23.65 -7.69
CA ALA A 55 -0.90 23.12 -7.32
C ALA A 55 -0.70 21.80 -8.07
N SER A 56 -0.19 21.89 -9.30
CA SER A 56 0.23 20.71 -10.05
C SER A 56 1.53 20.17 -9.47
N VAL A 57 1.63 18.87 -9.34
CA VAL A 57 2.86 18.18 -8.93
C VAL A 57 3.96 18.46 -9.95
N ASP A 58 5.10 18.95 -9.49
CA ASP A 58 6.21 19.36 -10.35
C ASP A 58 6.75 18.14 -11.13
N ALA A 59 6.88 18.27 -12.45
CA ALA A 59 7.34 17.21 -13.34
C ALA A 59 8.75 16.69 -13.00
N THR A 60 9.57 17.49 -12.32
CA THR A 60 10.92 17.08 -11.86
C THR A 60 10.89 16.05 -10.75
N LEU A 61 9.82 16.01 -9.92
CA LEU A 61 9.65 15.04 -8.85
C LEU A 61 9.15 13.68 -9.35
N GLN A 62 8.66 13.60 -10.59
CA GLN A 62 8.18 12.37 -11.21
C GLN A 62 9.30 11.41 -11.64
N GLN A 63 10.57 11.86 -11.59
CA GLN A 63 11.71 11.07 -12.10
C GLN A 63 12.28 10.07 -11.09
N THR A 64 11.86 10.11 -9.82
CA THR A 64 12.32 9.12 -8.83
C THR A 64 11.49 7.86 -8.96
N PRO A 65 12.09 6.71 -9.31
CA PRO A 65 11.35 5.47 -9.48
C PRO A 65 10.66 5.05 -8.18
N LEU A 66 9.47 4.49 -8.30
CA LEU A 66 8.80 3.84 -7.18
C LEU A 66 9.59 2.59 -6.80
N THR A 67 9.88 2.42 -5.52
CA THR A 67 10.53 1.22 -4.98
C THR A 67 9.54 0.44 -4.13
N ALA A 68 9.75 -0.86 -4.01
CA ALA A 68 8.90 -1.73 -3.20
C ALA A 68 9.74 -2.78 -2.46
N PRO A 69 9.33 -3.17 -1.26
CA PRO A 69 9.87 -4.36 -0.61
C PRO A 69 9.49 -5.59 -1.41
N VAL A 70 10.39 -6.54 -1.52
CA VAL A 70 10.21 -7.80 -2.23
C VAL A 70 10.94 -8.92 -1.52
N ARG A 71 10.25 -10.03 -1.27
CA ARG A 71 10.89 -11.27 -0.82
C ARG A 71 11.20 -12.11 -2.05
N VAL A 72 12.43 -12.57 -2.17
CA VAL A 72 12.88 -13.35 -3.32
C VAL A 72 13.40 -14.70 -2.89
N ALA A 73 13.19 -15.72 -3.74
CA ALA A 73 13.87 -16.99 -3.61
C ALA A 73 14.37 -17.46 -4.96
N VAL A 74 15.61 -17.93 -5.00
CA VAL A 74 16.25 -18.51 -6.17
C VAL A 74 16.46 -20.00 -5.92
N THR A 75 15.82 -20.86 -6.71
CA THR A 75 15.90 -22.31 -6.63
C THR A 75 16.79 -22.82 -7.73
N GLY A 76 17.92 -23.39 -7.36
CA GLY A 76 18.80 -24.14 -8.27
C GLY A 76 18.49 -25.63 -8.26
N ALA A 77 19.39 -26.43 -8.85
CA ALA A 77 19.21 -27.88 -8.93
C ALA A 77 19.16 -28.60 -7.57
N TYR A 78 19.86 -28.08 -6.55
CA TYR A 78 20.02 -28.73 -5.23
C TYR A 78 19.89 -27.76 -4.05
N THR A 79 19.86 -26.49 -4.30
CA THR A 79 19.90 -25.47 -3.25
C THR A 79 18.85 -24.41 -3.54
N ARG A 80 18.37 -23.78 -2.46
CA ARG A 80 17.52 -22.60 -2.52
C ARG A 80 18.13 -21.51 -1.67
N TYR A 81 18.14 -20.32 -2.21
CA TYR A 81 18.60 -19.10 -1.56
C TYR A 81 17.47 -18.11 -1.50
N GLY A 82 17.45 -17.22 -0.52
CA GLY A 82 16.41 -16.21 -0.40
C GLY A 82 16.86 -15.00 0.40
N ALA A 83 16.17 -13.90 0.16
CA ALA A 83 16.38 -12.64 0.88
C ALA A 83 15.12 -11.77 0.87
N CYS A 84 15.07 -10.81 1.82
CA CYS A 84 14.20 -9.64 1.76
C CYS A 84 15.02 -8.50 1.17
N LEU A 85 14.51 -7.86 0.13
CA LEU A 85 15.20 -6.82 -0.64
C LEU A 85 14.24 -5.68 -0.94
N THR A 86 14.77 -4.64 -1.55
CA THR A 86 13.99 -3.60 -2.23
C THR A 86 14.24 -3.69 -3.74
N THR A 87 13.31 -3.20 -4.55
CA THR A 87 13.42 -3.26 -6.01
C THR A 87 14.54 -2.39 -6.58
N ASP A 88 15.13 -1.49 -5.78
CA ASP A 88 16.28 -0.64 -6.11
C ASP A 88 17.60 -1.17 -5.52
N ALA A 89 17.58 -2.27 -4.77
CA ALA A 89 18.79 -2.86 -4.23
C ALA A 89 19.72 -3.38 -5.35
N GLU A 90 21.03 -3.15 -5.21
CA GLU A 90 22.02 -3.64 -6.17
C GLU A 90 21.94 -5.17 -6.33
N SER A 91 21.74 -5.88 -5.21
CA SER A 91 21.56 -7.34 -5.18
C SER A 91 20.29 -7.83 -5.89
N PHE A 92 19.31 -6.95 -6.16
CA PHE A 92 18.09 -7.26 -6.91
C PHE A 92 18.25 -6.99 -8.42
N SER A 93 19.29 -6.30 -8.88
CA SER A 93 19.44 -5.82 -10.26
C SER A 93 19.22 -6.92 -11.31
N ASP A 94 19.94 -8.06 -11.23
CA ASP A 94 19.80 -9.15 -12.19
C ASP A 94 18.41 -9.80 -12.15
N LEU A 95 17.83 -9.95 -10.96
CA LEU A 95 16.48 -10.48 -10.76
C LEU A 95 15.43 -9.50 -11.29
N GLY A 96 15.65 -8.21 -11.11
CA GLY A 96 14.81 -7.13 -11.65
C GLY A 96 14.79 -7.10 -13.16
N LEU A 97 15.95 -7.25 -13.81
CA LEU A 97 16.06 -7.35 -15.28
C LEU A 97 15.33 -8.57 -15.81
N LEU A 98 15.52 -9.73 -15.18
CA LEU A 98 14.82 -10.96 -15.55
C LEU A 98 13.30 -10.80 -15.45
N LEU A 99 12.81 -10.19 -14.37
CA LEU A 99 11.38 -9.94 -14.18
C LEU A 99 10.85 -8.93 -15.20
N LYS A 100 11.59 -7.86 -15.48
CA LYS A 100 11.27 -6.86 -16.51
C LYS A 100 11.07 -7.49 -17.88
N GLU A 101 12.01 -8.31 -18.33
CA GLU A 101 11.91 -9.01 -19.63
C GLU A 101 10.71 -9.97 -19.66
N SER A 102 10.48 -10.66 -18.56
CA SER A 102 9.37 -11.59 -18.42
C SER A 102 8.02 -10.89 -18.48
N LEU A 103 7.82 -9.80 -17.75
CA LEU A 103 6.58 -9.04 -17.75
C LEU A 103 6.34 -8.32 -19.05
N GLY A 104 7.40 -7.78 -19.69
CA GLY A 104 7.32 -7.13 -21.02
C GLY A 104 6.96 -8.09 -22.15
N SER A 105 7.30 -9.38 -22.01
CA SER A 105 7.00 -10.42 -22.99
C SER A 105 5.78 -11.28 -22.63
N ALA A 106 5.21 -11.07 -21.45
CA ALA A 106 4.05 -11.82 -20.98
C ALA A 106 2.86 -11.61 -21.93
N GLY A 107 2.47 -12.67 -22.58
CA GLY A 107 1.27 -12.72 -23.43
C GLY A 107 -0.01 -12.87 -22.58
N SER A 108 -1.06 -13.40 -23.20
CA SER A 108 -2.30 -13.71 -22.46
C SER A 108 -2.04 -14.77 -21.39
N LEU A 109 -2.25 -14.42 -20.13
CA LEU A 109 -2.14 -15.35 -19.03
C LEU A 109 -3.35 -16.29 -19.00
N THR A 110 -3.08 -17.58 -18.86
CA THR A 110 -4.07 -18.66 -18.81
C THR A 110 -4.22 -19.14 -17.38
N ALA A 111 -5.44 -19.40 -16.93
CA ALA A 111 -5.69 -19.96 -15.60
C ALA A 111 -5.01 -21.33 -15.42
N CYS A 112 -4.42 -21.56 -14.26
CA CYS A 112 -3.82 -22.83 -13.88
C CYS A 112 -4.26 -23.23 -12.45
N ARG A 113 -3.76 -24.35 -11.97
CA ARG A 113 -4.10 -24.83 -10.62
C ARG A 113 -3.00 -24.45 -9.64
N GLY A 114 -3.35 -24.22 -8.36
CA GLY A 114 -2.36 -23.94 -7.32
C GLY A 114 -1.24 -24.99 -7.22
N ARG A 115 -1.53 -26.27 -7.50
CA ARG A 115 -0.50 -27.32 -7.54
C ARG A 115 0.53 -27.12 -8.66
N ASP A 116 0.13 -26.51 -9.77
CA ASP A 116 1.02 -26.26 -10.90
C ASP A 116 2.00 -25.12 -10.51
N PHE A 117 1.50 -24.11 -9.77
CA PHE A 117 2.32 -23.06 -9.14
C PHE A 117 3.32 -23.65 -8.12
N LEU A 118 2.87 -24.50 -7.20
CA LEU A 118 3.76 -25.15 -6.22
C LEU A 118 4.81 -26.05 -6.89
N THR A 119 4.46 -26.69 -8.02
CA THR A 119 5.43 -27.48 -8.82
C THR A 119 6.49 -26.58 -9.43
N ALA A 120 6.09 -25.39 -9.92
CA ALA A 120 7.01 -24.39 -10.47
C ALA A 120 8.02 -23.90 -9.42
N LEU A 121 7.62 -23.69 -8.17
CA LEU A 121 8.51 -23.34 -7.06
C LEU A 121 9.61 -24.39 -6.79
N ASN A 122 9.33 -25.65 -7.09
CA ASN A 122 10.25 -26.78 -6.83
C ASN A 122 11.16 -27.13 -8.01
N SER A 123 11.04 -26.42 -9.12
CA SER A 123 11.98 -26.54 -10.25
C SER A 123 13.05 -25.45 -10.17
N THR A 124 13.99 -25.41 -11.13
CA THR A 124 14.87 -24.24 -11.28
C THR A 124 14.00 -23.02 -11.50
N SER A 125 13.98 -22.09 -10.53
CA SER A 125 13.02 -21.01 -10.51
C SER A 125 13.53 -19.77 -9.76
N VAL A 126 12.94 -18.63 -10.09
CA VAL A 126 13.03 -17.40 -9.29
C VAL A 126 11.62 -17.03 -8.84
N TYR A 127 11.46 -16.87 -7.55
CA TYR A 127 10.22 -16.47 -6.90
C TYR A 127 10.33 -15.03 -6.40
N TYR A 128 9.24 -14.27 -6.59
CA TYR A 128 9.08 -12.91 -6.11
C TYR A 128 7.76 -12.81 -5.34
N ASP A 129 7.80 -12.22 -4.15
CA ASP A 129 6.62 -11.86 -3.37
C ASP A 129 6.67 -10.35 -3.06
N PHE A 130 5.75 -9.61 -3.62
CA PHE A 130 5.61 -8.17 -3.47
C PHE A 130 4.74 -7.76 -2.26
N LEU A 131 4.46 -8.70 -1.37
CA LEU A 131 3.72 -8.54 -0.12
C LEU A 131 2.23 -8.20 -0.28
N SER A 132 1.83 -7.66 -1.44
CA SER A 132 0.45 -7.27 -1.74
C SER A 132 0.12 -7.53 -3.22
N PRO A 133 -1.13 -7.82 -3.57
CA PRO A 133 -1.52 -7.99 -4.96
C PRO A 133 -1.56 -6.63 -5.67
N LEU A 134 -0.71 -6.47 -6.69
CA LEU A 134 -0.66 -5.30 -7.56
C LEU A 134 -0.89 -5.69 -9.02
N PRO A 135 -1.49 -4.82 -9.85
CA PRO A 135 -1.58 -5.03 -11.29
C PRO A 135 -0.21 -5.30 -11.90
N LEU A 136 -0.13 -6.21 -12.87
CA LEU A 136 1.15 -6.59 -13.51
C LEU A 136 1.85 -5.40 -14.20
N SER A 137 1.10 -4.42 -14.71
CA SER A 137 1.65 -3.17 -15.24
C SER A 137 2.41 -2.37 -14.18
N ILE A 138 1.88 -2.33 -12.96
CA ILE A 138 2.55 -1.66 -11.84
C ILE A 138 3.78 -2.45 -11.38
N LEU A 139 3.69 -3.78 -11.31
CA LEU A 139 4.85 -4.62 -10.99
C LEU A 139 5.97 -4.49 -12.05
N ALA A 140 5.60 -4.43 -13.35
CA ALA A 140 6.55 -4.17 -14.42
C ALA A 140 7.24 -2.81 -14.24
N LYS A 141 6.47 -1.77 -13.88
CA LYS A 141 6.99 -0.44 -13.62
C LYS A 141 8.00 -0.41 -12.46
N LEU A 142 7.77 -1.17 -11.39
CA LEU A 142 8.72 -1.28 -10.26
C LEU A 142 10.10 -1.79 -10.67
N VAL A 143 10.18 -2.53 -11.77
CA VAL A 143 11.44 -3.04 -12.35
C VAL A 143 11.87 -2.29 -13.61
N GLY A 144 11.29 -1.10 -13.86
CA GLY A 144 11.62 -0.23 -14.98
C GLY A 144 11.20 -0.78 -16.35
N GLY A 145 10.12 -1.57 -16.38
CA GLY A 145 9.53 -2.16 -17.60
C GLY A 145 8.07 -1.74 -17.78
N ASP A 146 7.46 -2.33 -18.81
CA ASP A 146 6.05 -2.18 -19.15
C ASP A 146 5.40 -3.57 -19.23
N SER A 147 4.10 -3.65 -19.01
CA SER A 147 3.28 -4.84 -19.26
C SER A 147 1.91 -4.42 -19.74
N ALA A 148 1.36 -5.13 -20.72
CA ALA A 148 0.03 -4.89 -21.24
C ALA A 148 -1.09 -5.62 -20.43
N ALA A 149 -0.75 -6.33 -19.36
CA ALA A 149 -1.67 -7.16 -18.60
C ALA A 149 -2.29 -6.44 -17.39
N ASP A 150 -2.87 -5.25 -17.61
CA ASP A 150 -3.46 -4.40 -16.55
C ASP A 150 -4.62 -5.06 -15.79
N SER A 151 -5.31 -6.01 -16.40
CA SER A 151 -6.46 -6.69 -15.80
C SER A 151 -6.09 -7.83 -14.84
N VAL A 152 -4.80 -8.15 -14.70
CA VAL A 152 -4.31 -9.22 -13.83
C VAL A 152 -3.50 -8.60 -12.71
N SER A 153 -3.90 -8.88 -11.47
CA SER A 153 -3.13 -8.55 -10.28
C SER A 153 -2.39 -9.78 -9.77
N ALA A 154 -1.20 -9.58 -9.23
CA ALA A 154 -0.42 -10.64 -8.61
C ALA A 154 0.33 -10.11 -7.39
N ARG A 155 0.43 -10.94 -6.36
CA ARG A 155 1.34 -10.76 -5.23
C ARG A 155 2.61 -11.60 -5.46
N HIS A 156 2.41 -12.85 -5.88
CA HIS A 156 3.46 -13.85 -6.05
C HIS A 156 3.70 -14.12 -7.53
N LEU A 157 4.96 -14.05 -7.94
CA LEU A 157 5.38 -14.38 -9.29
C LEU A 157 6.47 -15.46 -9.24
N VAL A 158 6.41 -16.41 -10.17
CA VAL A 158 7.44 -17.47 -10.30
C VAL A 158 7.86 -17.57 -11.75
N LEU A 159 9.12 -17.34 -12.00
CA LEU A 159 9.76 -17.74 -13.26
C LEU A 159 10.33 -19.14 -13.08
N SER A 160 9.93 -20.08 -13.93
CA SER A 160 10.26 -21.49 -13.74
C SER A 160 10.66 -22.13 -15.04
N VAL A 161 11.73 -22.93 -15.00
CA VAL A 161 12.19 -23.75 -16.13
C VAL A 161 11.40 -25.04 -16.17
N GLY A 162 10.70 -25.27 -17.28
CA GLY A 162 9.97 -26.52 -17.53
C GLY A 162 10.08 -26.97 -18.99
N SER A 163 10.46 -28.21 -19.23
CA SER A 163 10.60 -28.78 -20.59
C SER A 163 11.48 -27.95 -21.56
N GLY A 164 12.50 -27.28 -21.02
CA GLY A 164 13.44 -26.44 -21.79
C GLY A 164 12.93 -25.05 -22.14
N ALA A 165 11.78 -24.63 -21.64
CA ALA A 165 11.21 -23.30 -21.77
C ALA A 165 10.99 -22.66 -20.40
N VAL A 166 10.96 -21.33 -20.36
CA VAL A 166 10.64 -20.57 -19.14
C VAL A 166 9.19 -20.13 -19.18
N SER A 167 8.52 -20.30 -18.05
CA SER A 167 7.14 -19.86 -17.85
C SER A 167 7.06 -18.92 -16.65
N LEU A 168 6.25 -17.88 -16.80
CA LEU A 168 5.84 -17.01 -15.71
C LEU A 168 4.54 -17.54 -15.12
N TYR A 169 4.53 -17.80 -13.83
CA TYR A 169 3.34 -18.10 -13.03
C TYR A 169 3.05 -16.89 -12.15
N THR A 170 1.78 -16.54 -12.02
CA THR A 170 1.29 -15.45 -11.16
C THR A 170 0.21 -15.97 -10.23
N TRP A 171 0.16 -15.41 -9.05
CA TRP A 171 -0.87 -15.67 -8.06
C TRP A 171 -1.16 -14.40 -7.25
N ASP A 172 -2.44 -14.07 -7.06
CA ASP A 172 -2.88 -12.87 -6.36
C ASP A 172 -2.80 -12.97 -4.82
N GLY A 173 -2.59 -14.18 -4.29
CA GLY A 173 -2.60 -14.46 -2.86
C GLY A 173 -3.90 -15.09 -2.38
N GLU A 174 -4.93 -15.19 -3.25
CA GLU A 174 -6.22 -15.81 -2.95
C GLU A 174 -6.43 -17.05 -3.83
N ASP A 175 -7.22 -16.95 -4.89
CA ASP A 175 -7.64 -18.09 -5.70
C ASP A 175 -7.25 -18.00 -7.20
N ASP A 176 -6.70 -16.87 -7.67
CA ASP A 176 -6.40 -16.64 -9.09
C ASP A 176 -4.95 -17.00 -9.45
N PHE A 177 -4.75 -18.25 -9.88
CA PHE A 177 -3.47 -18.75 -10.39
C PHE A 177 -3.47 -18.69 -11.91
N ARG A 178 -2.45 -18.04 -12.49
CA ARG A 178 -2.29 -17.92 -13.95
C ARG A 178 -0.88 -18.22 -14.38
N PHE A 179 -0.70 -18.54 -15.66
CA PHE A 179 0.62 -18.72 -16.25
C PHE A 179 0.66 -18.32 -17.72
N CYS A 180 1.85 -18.00 -18.21
CA CYS A 180 2.16 -17.90 -19.63
C CYS A 180 3.63 -18.30 -19.89
N GLN A 181 3.98 -18.59 -21.13
CA GLN A 181 5.37 -18.75 -21.53
C GLN A 181 6.01 -17.38 -21.77
N VAL A 182 7.30 -17.26 -21.45
CA VAL A 182 8.11 -16.05 -21.64
C VAL A 182 9.34 -16.36 -22.51
N PRO A 183 9.17 -16.47 -23.83
CA PRO A 183 10.20 -16.96 -24.76
C PRO A 183 11.54 -16.20 -24.74
N PRO A 184 11.58 -14.87 -24.48
CA PRO A 184 12.85 -14.14 -24.41
C PRO A 184 13.78 -14.61 -23.30
N VAL A 185 13.22 -15.12 -22.19
CA VAL A 185 13.99 -15.61 -21.05
C VAL A 185 14.43 -17.04 -21.31
N SER A 186 15.73 -17.31 -21.23
CA SER A 186 16.29 -18.64 -21.48
C SER A 186 16.48 -19.45 -20.20
N ALA A 187 16.47 -20.79 -20.31
CA ALA A 187 16.80 -21.68 -19.22
C ALA A 187 18.26 -21.51 -18.76
N ASP A 188 19.15 -21.09 -19.67
CA ASP A 188 20.56 -20.85 -19.34
C ASP A 188 20.70 -19.59 -18.47
N ASP A 189 19.95 -18.52 -18.74
CA ASP A 189 19.94 -17.32 -17.89
C ASP A 189 19.46 -17.63 -16.47
N MET A 190 18.39 -18.42 -16.36
CA MET A 190 17.87 -18.88 -15.06
C MET A 190 18.91 -19.71 -14.31
N THR A 191 19.64 -20.57 -14.99
CA THR A 191 20.70 -21.42 -14.40
C THR A 191 21.90 -20.57 -13.99
N ALA A 192 22.26 -19.56 -14.77
CA ALA A 192 23.35 -18.63 -14.44
C ALA A 192 23.03 -17.83 -13.18
N ILE A 193 21.81 -17.28 -13.07
CA ILE A 193 21.34 -16.57 -11.87
C ILE A 193 21.38 -17.49 -10.65
N ALA A 194 20.87 -18.72 -10.76
CA ALA A 194 20.88 -19.69 -9.65
C ALA A 194 22.31 -20.06 -9.20
N SER A 195 23.26 -20.10 -10.15
CA SER A 195 24.66 -20.45 -9.86
C SER A 195 25.45 -19.29 -9.24
N ASN A 196 25.05 -18.05 -9.52
CA ASN A 196 25.73 -16.85 -9.04
C ASN A 196 25.04 -16.21 -7.83
N CYS A 197 23.98 -16.81 -7.31
CA CYS A 197 23.21 -16.28 -6.19
C CYS A 197 24.07 -16.26 -4.91
N THR A 198 24.11 -15.09 -4.24
CA THR A 198 24.88 -14.86 -3.00
C THR A 198 23.99 -14.72 -1.77
N PHE A 199 22.68 -14.93 -1.90
CA PHE A 199 21.75 -14.85 -0.77
C PHE A 199 21.95 -16.00 0.21
N GLY A 200 21.47 -15.83 1.44
CA GLY A 200 21.48 -16.86 2.45
C GLY A 200 20.59 -18.06 2.06
N ALA A 201 20.83 -19.20 2.67
CA ALA A 201 20.03 -20.39 2.46
C ALA A 201 18.57 -20.17 2.87
N ALA A 202 17.65 -20.70 2.08
CA ALA A 202 16.22 -20.58 2.32
C ALA A 202 15.48 -21.89 1.98
N ALA A 203 14.26 -22.02 2.48
CA ALA A 203 13.35 -23.11 2.16
C ALA A 203 11.91 -22.61 2.09
N PHE A 204 11.04 -23.26 1.35
CA PHE A 204 9.60 -23.10 1.53
C PHE A 204 9.10 -24.03 2.64
N ALA A 205 7.98 -23.66 3.27
CA ALA A 205 7.39 -24.50 4.30
C ALA A 205 7.11 -25.93 3.81
N MET A 206 6.71 -26.08 2.54
CA MET A 206 6.45 -27.37 1.92
C MET A 206 7.68 -28.30 1.79
N ASP A 207 8.90 -27.74 1.86
CA ASP A 207 10.15 -28.52 1.78
C ASP A 207 10.51 -29.16 3.13
N GLN A 208 9.89 -28.68 4.20
CA GLN A 208 10.19 -29.11 5.56
C GLN A 208 9.48 -30.41 5.91
N LYS A 209 10.19 -31.32 6.57
CA LYS A 209 9.66 -32.64 6.97
C LYS A 209 8.91 -32.62 8.30
N ASP A 210 9.13 -31.61 9.12
CA ASP A 210 8.49 -31.47 10.43
C ASP A 210 7.00 -31.13 10.22
N PRO A 211 6.05 -31.90 10.80
CA PRO A 211 4.61 -31.70 10.63
C PRO A 211 4.12 -30.28 11.04
N THR A 212 4.87 -29.56 11.87
CA THR A 212 4.52 -28.21 12.28
C THR A 212 4.42 -27.27 11.07
N TYR A 213 5.27 -27.46 10.06
CA TYR A 213 5.28 -26.65 8.86
C TYR A 213 4.08 -26.88 7.93
N SER A 214 3.41 -28.02 8.03
CA SER A 214 2.21 -28.30 7.22
C SER A 214 0.99 -27.46 7.64
N ARG A 215 1.07 -26.74 8.75
CA ARG A 215 -0.01 -25.90 9.29
C ARG A 215 0.07 -24.45 8.82
N ILE A 216 1.14 -24.04 8.18
CA ILE A 216 1.30 -22.72 7.53
C ILE A 216 1.21 -22.88 6.02
N ALA A 217 1.13 -21.75 5.31
CA ALA A 217 1.08 -21.75 3.86
C ALA A 217 2.30 -22.46 3.26
N PRO A 218 2.13 -23.38 2.31
CA PRO A 218 3.22 -24.20 1.78
C PRO A 218 4.31 -23.40 1.07
N TYR A 219 3.97 -22.23 0.56
CA TYR A 219 4.85 -21.29 -0.13
C TYR A 219 5.49 -20.25 0.81
N SER A 220 5.23 -20.28 2.12
CA SER A 220 5.90 -19.39 3.07
C SER A 220 7.41 -19.53 2.95
N LEU A 221 8.10 -18.44 2.63
CA LEU A 221 9.53 -18.39 2.48
C LEU A 221 10.20 -18.28 3.86
N LEU A 222 10.99 -19.29 4.19
CA LEU A 222 11.73 -19.42 5.44
C LEU A 222 13.20 -19.17 5.17
N LEU A 223 13.75 -18.09 5.72
CA LEU A 223 15.18 -17.79 5.67
C LEU A 223 15.87 -18.56 6.80
N GLU A 224 16.95 -19.29 6.50
CA GLU A 224 17.70 -20.03 7.52
C GLU A 224 18.46 -19.09 8.45
N GLU A 225 19.04 -18.04 7.87
CA GLU A 225 19.66 -16.94 8.59
C GLU A 225 18.68 -15.77 8.65
N GLN A 226 18.34 -15.36 9.87
CA GLN A 226 17.47 -14.21 10.06
C GLN A 226 18.29 -12.94 9.95
N PRO A 227 17.79 -11.90 9.28
CA PRO A 227 18.49 -10.63 9.21
C PRO A 227 18.58 -10.00 10.61
N ASP A 228 19.69 -9.34 10.89
CA ASP A 228 19.83 -8.45 12.04
C ASP A 228 19.03 -7.18 11.76
N LEU A 229 17.87 -7.06 12.40
CA LEU A 229 16.96 -5.92 12.21
C LEU A 229 17.07 -4.98 13.41
N PRO A 230 17.35 -3.68 13.21
CA PRO A 230 17.39 -2.72 14.30
C PRO A 230 16.01 -2.56 14.98
N VAL A 231 15.99 -2.16 16.22
CA VAL A 231 14.82 -1.53 16.83
C VAL A 231 14.77 -0.10 16.34
N LEU A 232 13.64 0.34 15.80
CA LEU A 232 13.46 1.70 15.32
C LEU A 232 12.83 2.57 16.41
N SER A 233 13.35 3.78 16.58
CA SER A 233 12.67 4.84 17.32
C SER A 233 11.73 5.56 16.36
N ALA A 234 10.47 5.72 16.74
CA ALA A 234 9.46 6.34 15.90
C ALA A 234 8.86 7.58 16.57
N ALA A 235 8.77 8.70 15.84
CA ALA A 235 8.25 9.96 16.35
C ALA A 235 7.49 10.73 15.27
N ASN A 236 6.61 11.65 15.70
CA ASN A 236 6.04 12.65 14.80
C ASN A 236 7.12 13.71 14.48
N PRO A 237 7.54 13.87 13.22
CA PRO A 237 8.58 14.83 12.82
C PRO A 237 8.04 16.25 12.60
N LEU A 238 6.72 16.46 12.59
CA LEU A 238 6.12 17.76 12.29
C LEU A 238 6.42 18.77 13.40
N SER A 239 7.40 19.62 13.17
CA SER A 239 7.72 20.77 14.05
C SER A 239 6.91 22.03 13.66
N SER A 240 6.43 22.13 12.43
CA SER A 240 5.59 23.19 11.89
C SER A 240 4.67 22.63 10.82
N THR A 241 3.42 23.06 10.86
CA THR A 241 2.39 22.67 9.90
C THR A 241 2.38 23.55 8.64
N ASP A 242 3.11 24.67 8.63
CA ASP A 242 3.10 25.64 7.53
C ASP A 242 3.61 25.06 6.20
N GLN A 243 4.59 24.14 6.26
CA GLN A 243 5.08 23.44 5.08
C GLN A 243 4.02 22.53 4.47
N VAL A 244 3.29 21.80 5.32
CA VAL A 244 2.17 20.93 4.90
C VAL A 244 1.08 21.77 4.25
N LEU A 245 0.70 22.89 4.90
CA LEU A 245 -0.28 23.83 4.37
C LEU A 245 0.11 24.32 2.97
N THR A 246 1.34 24.82 2.82
CA THR A 246 1.85 25.33 1.54
C THR A 246 1.86 24.24 0.47
N SER A 247 2.32 23.03 0.82
CA SER A 247 2.41 21.89 -0.13
C SER A 247 1.04 21.40 -0.60
N LEU A 248 0.00 21.56 0.23
CA LEU A 248 -1.40 21.26 -0.12
C LEU A 248 -2.16 22.48 -0.67
N GLY A 249 -1.46 23.59 -0.89
CA GLY A 249 -2.02 24.81 -1.48
C GLY A 249 -2.85 25.66 -0.52
N PHE A 250 -2.85 25.39 0.78
CA PHE A 250 -3.49 26.24 1.78
C PHE A 250 -2.65 27.50 2.08
N ASN A 251 -3.32 28.58 2.48
CA ASN A 251 -2.64 29.77 2.94
C ASN A 251 -2.19 29.60 4.40
N PRO A 252 -0.87 29.59 4.71
CA PRO A 252 -0.39 29.44 6.09
C PRO A 252 -0.87 30.57 7.03
N SER A 253 -1.22 31.73 6.48
CA SER A 253 -1.72 32.87 7.23
C SER A 253 -3.26 32.93 7.31
N THR A 254 -3.95 31.87 6.95
CA THR A 254 -5.43 31.85 7.00
C THR A 254 -5.96 32.10 8.39
N LYS A 255 -7.06 32.84 8.49
CA LYS A 255 -7.79 33.03 9.77
C LYS A 255 -8.76 31.88 10.09
N ASN A 256 -9.01 30.99 9.14
CA ASN A 256 -9.90 29.84 9.29
C ASN A 256 -9.14 28.61 9.83
N ARG A 257 -8.28 28.85 10.83
CA ARG A 257 -7.44 27.87 11.50
C ARG A 257 -7.79 27.84 12.97
N TYR A 258 -8.10 26.68 13.51
CA TYR A 258 -8.42 26.50 14.93
C TYR A 258 -7.98 25.11 15.41
N THR A 259 -7.74 25.00 16.71
CA THR A 259 -7.38 23.73 17.36
C THR A 259 -8.56 23.27 18.21
N ASP A 260 -8.95 22.03 18.06
CA ASP A 260 -9.99 21.42 18.87
C ASP A 260 -9.50 21.02 20.28
N SER A 261 -10.40 20.47 21.10
CA SER A 261 -10.07 20.04 22.47
C SER A 261 -9.13 18.82 22.52
N GLY A 262 -9.00 18.08 21.42
CA GLY A 262 -8.09 16.93 21.26
C GLY A 262 -6.68 17.33 20.83
N GLY A 263 -6.49 18.61 20.50
CA GLY A 263 -5.24 19.12 19.94
C GLY A 263 -5.13 19.01 18.42
N THR A 264 -6.17 18.53 17.74
CA THR A 264 -6.23 18.47 16.27
C THR A 264 -6.35 19.88 15.71
N GLU A 265 -5.45 20.24 14.84
CA GLU A 265 -5.52 21.49 14.10
C GLU A 265 -6.40 21.33 12.87
N ILE A 266 -7.38 22.20 12.70
CA ILE A 266 -8.36 22.16 11.61
C ILE A 266 -8.31 23.46 10.84
N ILE A 267 -8.11 23.33 9.52
CA ILE A 267 -8.08 24.44 8.57
C ILE A 267 -9.18 24.23 7.53
N ARG A 268 -9.93 25.27 7.23
CA ARG A 268 -10.98 25.24 6.20
C ARG A 268 -10.84 26.41 5.25
N GLU A 269 -10.82 26.12 3.96
CA GLU A 269 -10.78 27.09 2.88
C GLU A 269 -11.74 26.67 1.77
N ALA A 270 -12.72 27.50 1.48
CA ALA A 270 -13.72 27.26 0.41
C ALA A 270 -14.28 25.81 0.44
N ASP A 271 -13.89 24.99 -0.53
CA ASP A 271 -14.35 23.63 -0.78
C ASP A 271 -13.43 22.54 -0.21
N ARG A 272 -12.42 22.92 0.56
CA ARG A 272 -11.41 21.99 1.09
C ARG A 272 -11.17 22.16 2.59
N SER A 273 -10.78 21.09 3.22
CA SER A 273 -10.41 21.05 4.64
C SER A 273 -9.14 20.25 4.86
N LEU A 274 -8.42 20.64 5.88
CA LEU A 274 -7.22 19.95 6.37
C LEU A 274 -7.33 19.76 7.86
N GLN A 275 -7.03 18.56 8.33
CA GLN A 275 -6.92 18.22 9.74
C GLN A 275 -5.50 17.71 9.98
N ILE A 276 -4.86 18.17 11.04
CA ILE A 276 -3.52 17.74 11.45
C ILE A 276 -3.62 17.29 12.90
N GLU A 277 -3.45 16.00 13.11
CA GLU A 277 -3.55 15.37 14.41
C GLU A 277 -2.23 15.47 15.18
N PRO A 278 -2.27 15.43 16.52
CA PRO A 278 -1.07 15.52 17.36
C PRO A 278 -0.04 14.40 17.10
N ASP A 279 -0.50 13.25 16.61
CA ASP A 279 0.35 12.10 16.29
C ASP A 279 1.09 12.23 14.95
N GLY A 280 0.80 13.28 14.17
CA GLY A 280 1.37 13.53 12.84
C GLY A 280 0.48 13.06 11.70
N THR A 281 -0.74 12.59 11.96
CA THR A 281 -1.69 12.23 10.90
C THR A 281 -2.26 13.49 10.28
N VAL A 282 -2.15 13.59 8.95
CA VAL A 282 -2.68 14.69 8.14
C VAL A 282 -3.81 14.16 7.27
N ILE A 283 -4.99 14.77 7.34
CA ILE A 283 -6.17 14.39 6.57
C ILE A 283 -6.62 15.60 5.74
N TYR A 284 -6.55 15.46 4.43
CA TYR A 284 -7.05 16.43 3.46
C TYR A 284 -8.33 15.91 2.81
N GLN A 285 -9.30 16.79 2.64
CA GLN A 285 -10.54 16.52 1.92
C GLN A 285 -10.92 17.72 1.04
N SER A 286 -11.39 17.45 -0.16
CA SER A 286 -11.88 18.47 -1.10
C SER A 286 -13.11 17.97 -1.85
N SER A 287 -14.05 18.88 -2.09
CA SER A 287 -15.19 18.67 -2.99
C SER A 287 -15.02 19.34 -4.35
N GLY A 288 -13.91 20.05 -4.56
CA GLY A 288 -13.58 20.78 -5.78
C GLY A 288 -12.24 20.35 -6.39
N VAL A 289 -11.87 20.99 -7.51
CA VAL A 289 -10.61 20.75 -8.21
C VAL A 289 -9.55 21.70 -7.66
N SER A 290 -9.00 21.40 -6.49
CA SER A 290 -8.02 22.27 -5.82
C SER A 290 -6.61 21.68 -5.73
N LEU A 291 -6.48 20.37 -5.69
CA LEU A 291 -5.23 19.63 -5.71
C LEU A 291 -5.34 18.54 -6.77
N GLY A 292 -4.38 18.44 -7.67
CA GLY A 292 -4.43 17.46 -8.75
C GLY A 292 -3.08 16.85 -9.06
N ILE A 293 -3.13 15.71 -9.73
CA ILE A 293 -1.97 15.08 -10.34
C ILE A 293 -1.86 15.50 -11.82
N SER A 294 -0.65 15.40 -12.38
CA SER A 294 -0.43 15.60 -13.81
C SER A 294 -0.73 14.30 -14.57
N ALA A 295 -1.60 14.37 -15.56
CA ALA A 295 -1.90 13.28 -16.47
C ALA A 295 -2.12 13.83 -17.89
N ALA A 296 -2.09 12.96 -18.89
CA ALA A 296 -2.32 13.34 -20.27
C ALA A 296 -3.79 13.66 -20.56
N ASP A 297 -4.70 12.93 -19.91
CA ASP A 297 -6.15 13.05 -20.05
C ASP A 297 -6.82 13.36 -18.70
N ASP A 298 -8.12 13.72 -18.73
CA ASP A 298 -8.92 13.99 -17.53
C ASP A 298 -9.07 12.77 -16.61
N VAL A 299 -8.97 11.57 -17.16
CA VAL A 299 -8.92 10.31 -16.41
C VAL A 299 -7.51 9.74 -16.57
N PRO A 300 -6.72 9.71 -15.49
CA PRO A 300 -5.35 9.21 -15.55
C PRO A 300 -5.31 7.72 -15.80
N THR A 301 -4.30 7.27 -16.52
CA THR A 301 -3.94 5.86 -16.50
C THR A 301 -3.50 5.46 -15.09
N LEU A 302 -3.58 4.18 -14.76
CA LEU A 302 -3.15 3.70 -13.46
C LEU A 302 -1.69 4.06 -13.17
N SER A 303 -0.82 3.99 -14.17
CA SER A 303 0.58 4.38 -14.07
C SER A 303 0.75 5.86 -13.72
N GLU A 304 0.00 6.76 -14.38
CA GLU A 304 0.01 8.20 -14.10
C GLU A 304 -0.53 8.51 -12.70
N ALA A 305 -1.59 7.79 -12.28
CA ALA A 305 -2.13 7.92 -10.93
C ALA A 305 -1.10 7.55 -9.86
N VAL A 306 -0.41 6.42 -10.04
CA VAL A 306 0.65 5.97 -9.11
C VAL A 306 1.81 6.96 -9.07
N ASP A 307 2.29 7.44 -10.23
CA ASP A 307 3.37 8.43 -10.30
C ASP A 307 2.99 9.74 -9.64
N GLY A 308 1.83 10.28 -9.99
CA GLY A 308 1.34 11.55 -9.48
C GLY A 308 1.14 11.53 -7.96
N CYS A 309 0.51 10.46 -7.43
CA CYS A 309 0.32 10.31 -6.00
C CYS A 309 1.65 10.09 -5.26
N THR A 310 2.55 9.27 -5.82
CA THR A 310 3.89 9.06 -5.23
C THR A 310 4.67 10.38 -5.17
N ALA A 311 4.66 11.16 -6.23
CA ALA A 311 5.32 12.46 -6.27
C ALA A 311 4.70 13.46 -5.27
N LEU A 312 3.37 13.47 -5.13
CA LEU A 312 2.67 14.28 -4.13
C LEU A 312 3.09 13.90 -2.71
N LEU A 313 3.05 12.61 -2.37
CA LEU A 313 3.40 12.10 -1.04
C LEU A 313 4.86 12.37 -0.71
N ARG A 314 5.79 12.18 -1.65
CA ARG A 314 7.21 12.50 -1.48
C ARG A 314 7.44 14.00 -1.25
N ARG A 315 6.74 14.85 -1.98
CA ARG A 315 6.81 16.31 -1.77
C ARG A 315 6.31 16.72 -0.38
N LEU A 316 5.25 16.05 0.12
CA LEU A 316 4.71 16.31 1.45
C LEU A 316 5.67 15.81 2.54
N LEU A 317 6.15 14.58 2.40
CA LEU A 317 6.96 13.91 3.40
C LEU A 317 8.41 14.45 3.43
N GLY A 318 9.00 14.77 2.27
CA GLY A 318 10.42 15.13 2.18
C GLY A 318 11.31 14.04 2.79
N ASP A 319 12.25 14.42 3.62
CA ASP A 319 13.15 13.52 4.35
C ASP A 319 12.61 13.14 5.75
N GLN A 320 11.33 13.40 6.02
CA GLN A 320 10.76 13.27 7.36
C GLN A 320 10.40 11.82 7.77
N SER A 321 10.54 10.86 6.87
CA SER A 321 10.38 9.43 7.20
C SER A 321 11.61 8.79 7.84
N GLY A 322 12.78 9.47 7.80
CA GLY A 322 14.03 8.94 8.29
C GLY A 322 14.50 7.73 7.47
N GLU A 323 14.72 6.60 8.11
CA GLU A 323 15.17 5.35 7.46
C GLU A 323 14.06 4.57 6.75
N ALA A 324 12.80 4.97 6.92
CA ALA A 324 11.71 4.33 6.22
C ALA A 324 11.40 5.00 4.88
N ALA A 325 10.94 4.20 3.93
CA ALA A 325 10.46 4.65 2.63
C ALA A 325 9.00 4.23 2.41
N LEU A 326 8.26 5.06 1.65
CA LEU A 326 6.92 4.70 1.20
C LEU A 326 6.97 3.71 0.04
N TYR A 327 6.10 2.71 0.07
CA TYR A 327 5.84 1.83 -1.06
C TYR A 327 4.34 1.70 -1.32
N LEU A 328 3.97 1.39 -2.56
CA LEU A 328 2.59 1.13 -2.93
C LEU A 328 2.15 -0.24 -2.38
N GLU A 329 1.16 -0.23 -1.49
CA GLU A 329 0.60 -1.43 -0.87
C GLU A 329 -0.60 -1.97 -1.66
N ALA A 330 -1.50 -1.07 -2.09
CA ALA A 330 -2.67 -1.48 -2.84
C ALA A 330 -3.12 -0.37 -3.80
N VAL A 331 -3.80 -0.80 -4.87
CA VAL A 331 -4.48 0.09 -5.79
C VAL A 331 -5.83 -0.51 -6.17
N SER A 332 -6.87 0.32 -6.19
CA SER A 332 -8.17 -0.04 -6.73
C SER A 332 -8.70 1.08 -7.61
N GLN A 333 -9.34 0.71 -8.71
CA GLN A 333 -9.96 1.64 -9.64
C GLN A 333 -11.39 1.22 -9.92
N ALA A 334 -12.34 2.14 -9.76
CA ALA A 334 -13.75 1.93 -10.03
C ALA A 334 -14.32 3.15 -10.76
N GLY A 335 -14.50 3.03 -12.07
CA GLY A 335 -14.87 4.14 -12.92
C GLY A 335 -13.81 5.24 -12.93
N GLU A 336 -14.19 6.47 -12.58
CA GLU A 336 -13.27 7.62 -12.50
C GLU A 336 -12.58 7.74 -11.13
N THR A 337 -12.91 6.87 -10.18
CA THR A 337 -12.32 6.90 -8.83
C THR A 337 -11.17 5.91 -8.76
N THR A 338 -10.00 6.38 -8.34
CA THR A 338 -8.82 5.57 -8.07
C THR A 338 -8.39 5.77 -6.61
N VAL A 339 -8.22 4.69 -5.88
CA VAL A 339 -7.73 4.70 -4.50
C VAL A 339 -6.37 4.01 -4.45
N LEU A 340 -5.37 4.72 -3.93
CA LEU A 340 -4.01 4.20 -3.74
C LEU A 340 -3.70 4.17 -2.25
N ARG A 341 -3.20 3.04 -1.79
CA ARG A 341 -2.77 2.83 -0.41
C ARG A 341 -1.28 2.58 -0.36
N PHE A 342 -0.59 3.23 0.56
CA PHE A 342 0.85 3.14 0.73
C PHE A 342 1.19 2.67 2.15
N GLY A 343 2.19 1.80 2.25
CA GLY A 343 2.84 1.39 3.49
C GLY A 343 4.21 2.03 3.66
N TYR A 344 4.80 1.87 4.84
CA TYR A 344 6.22 2.12 5.08
C TYR A 344 6.99 0.80 5.10
N HIS A 345 8.25 0.83 4.68
CA HIS A 345 9.22 -0.22 4.91
C HIS A 345 10.57 0.37 5.36
N ALA A 346 11.34 -0.41 6.11
CA ALA A 346 12.75 -0.15 6.40
C ALA A 346 13.57 -1.33 5.85
N ASP A 347 14.53 -1.06 4.98
CA ASP A 347 15.39 -2.07 4.32
C ASP A 347 14.64 -3.29 3.76
N GLY A 348 13.51 -3.05 3.09
CA GLY A 348 12.69 -4.12 2.49
C GLY A 348 11.80 -4.87 3.48
N VAL A 349 11.79 -4.50 4.76
CA VAL A 349 10.90 -5.07 5.77
C VAL A 349 9.75 -4.11 6.05
N PRO A 350 8.49 -4.53 5.83
CA PRO A 350 7.32 -3.67 5.97
C PRO A 350 7.08 -3.25 7.42
N ILE A 351 6.50 -2.05 7.60
CA ILE A 351 6.11 -1.50 8.89
C ILE A 351 4.59 -1.45 8.94
N TYR A 352 4.00 -2.18 9.86
CA TYR A 352 2.56 -2.27 10.06
C TYR A 352 2.14 -1.46 11.28
N PHE A 353 1.13 -0.62 11.12
CA PHE A 353 0.54 0.11 12.23
C PHE A 353 -0.38 -0.80 13.05
N SER A 354 -0.30 -0.70 14.37
CA SER A 354 -1.09 -1.54 15.29
C SER A 354 -2.61 -1.34 15.15
N ASP A 355 -3.06 -0.22 14.60
CA ASP A 355 -4.46 0.06 14.29
C ASP A 355 -4.93 -0.44 12.92
N GLY A 356 -4.04 -1.09 12.14
CA GLY A 356 -4.31 -1.59 10.79
C GLY A 356 -4.41 -0.49 9.73
N GLY A 357 -4.08 0.76 10.06
CA GLY A 357 -4.08 1.88 9.12
C GLY A 357 -2.93 1.83 8.12
N ALA A 358 -3.04 2.61 7.04
CA ALA A 358 -1.98 2.81 6.05
C ALA A 358 -1.01 3.93 6.47
N ALA A 359 0.18 3.95 5.87
CA ALA A 359 1.08 5.10 5.94
C ALA A 359 0.49 6.30 5.20
N ALA A 360 -0.07 6.06 4.02
CA ALA A 360 -0.88 7.05 3.31
C ALA A 360 -1.98 6.37 2.50
N GLU A 361 -3.08 7.11 2.28
CA GLU A 361 -4.15 6.74 1.37
C GLU A 361 -4.55 7.97 0.56
N VAL A 362 -4.68 7.81 -0.75
CA VAL A 362 -5.05 8.89 -1.68
C VAL A 362 -6.21 8.44 -2.54
N THR A 363 -7.28 9.21 -2.54
CA THR A 363 -8.43 9.03 -3.42
C THR A 363 -8.43 10.09 -4.50
N LEU A 364 -8.47 9.65 -5.75
CA LEU A 364 -8.60 10.49 -6.92
C LEU A 364 -10.02 10.37 -7.51
N ALA A 365 -10.57 11.48 -7.97
CA ALA A 365 -11.67 11.52 -8.91
C ALA A 365 -11.14 12.16 -10.21
N GLY A 366 -10.96 11.35 -11.26
CA GLY A 366 -10.16 11.76 -12.42
C GLY A 366 -8.74 12.13 -11.97
N VAL A 367 -8.27 13.31 -12.36
CA VAL A 367 -6.96 13.86 -11.96
C VAL A 367 -6.97 14.58 -10.61
N SER A 368 -8.12 14.75 -9.97
CA SER A 368 -8.27 15.55 -8.75
C SER A 368 -8.16 14.68 -7.50
N VAL A 369 -7.35 15.12 -6.54
CA VAL A 369 -7.27 14.52 -5.20
C VAL A 369 -8.49 14.97 -4.39
N THR A 370 -9.40 14.05 -4.08
CA THR A 370 -10.58 14.32 -3.25
C THR A 370 -10.34 14.04 -1.79
N GLU A 371 -9.53 13.02 -1.48
CA GLU A 371 -9.15 12.67 -0.14
C GLU A 371 -7.67 12.28 -0.10
N LEU A 372 -6.97 12.68 0.96
CA LEU A 372 -5.62 12.24 1.27
C LEU A 372 -5.47 12.08 2.77
N SER A 373 -4.98 10.95 3.20
CA SER A 373 -4.49 10.72 4.55
C SER A 373 -2.99 10.40 4.47
N LEU A 374 -2.18 11.02 5.33
CA LEU A 374 -0.74 10.76 5.41
C LEU A 374 -0.29 10.80 6.87
N ARG A 375 0.37 9.77 7.34
CA ARG A 375 0.99 9.72 8.66
C ARG A 375 2.44 10.16 8.56
N PHE A 376 2.74 11.33 9.06
CA PHE A 376 4.12 11.79 9.26
C PHE A 376 4.74 11.01 10.42
N ARG A 377 5.64 10.09 10.05
CA ARG A 377 6.28 9.21 11.01
C ARG A 377 7.75 9.07 10.64
N GLN A 378 8.64 9.54 11.51
CA GLN A 378 10.07 9.44 11.33
C GLN A 378 10.59 8.22 12.09
N TYR A 379 11.34 7.39 11.38
CA TYR A 379 11.98 6.21 11.94
C TYR A 379 13.49 6.39 11.92
N THR A 380 14.14 6.08 13.05
CA THR A 380 15.61 6.15 13.21
C THR A 380 16.09 4.92 13.94
N ASP A 381 17.26 4.41 13.57
CA ASP A 381 17.89 3.30 14.29
C ASP A 381 18.15 3.70 15.75
N SER A 382 17.66 2.90 16.70
CA SER A 382 17.91 3.12 18.13
C SER A 382 19.27 2.62 18.60
N GLY A 383 20.01 1.90 17.76
CA GLY A 383 21.24 1.18 18.12
C GLY A 383 20.99 -0.15 18.84
N GLU A 384 19.74 -0.58 18.98
CA GLU A 384 19.38 -1.87 19.55
C GLU A 384 18.93 -2.82 18.43
N THR A 385 19.12 -4.14 18.61
CA THR A 385 18.68 -5.16 17.65
C THR A 385 17.37 -5.79 18.10
N SER A 386 16.44 -5.98 17.18
CA SER A 386 15.16 -6.66 17.42
C SER A 386 15.38 -8.13 17.75
N LEU A 387 14.79 -8.59 18.84
CA LEU A 387 14.87 -9.99 19.27
C LEU A 387 13.74 -10.80 18.62
N LEU A 388 14.01 -11.38 17.47
CA LEU A 388 13.08 -12.29 16.81
C LEU A 388 13.00 -13.61 17.58
N LEU A 389 11.77 -14.13 17.71
CA LEU A 389 11.59 -15.48 18.23
C LEU A 389 12.27 -16.50 17.30
N PRO A 390 12.88 -17.58 17.85
CA PRO A 390 13.33 -18.68 17.01
C PRO A 390 12.22 -19.18 16.10
N LEU A 391 12.54 -19.46 14.83
CA LEU A 391 11.58 -19.84 13.79
C LEU A 391 10.57 -20.92 14.25
N ARG A 392 11.03 -21.94 14.98
CA ARG A 392 10.13 -22.99 15.50
C ARG A 392 9.09 -22.48 16.49
N GLN A 393 9.40 -21.47 17.28
CA GLN A 393 8.44 -20.85 18.20
C GLN A 393 7.45 -19.98 17.46
N ALA A 394 7.93 -19.21 16.49
CA ALA A 394 7.07 -18.42 15.61
C ALA A 394 6.07 -19.29 14.85
N LEU A 395 6.53 -20.40 14.28
CA LEU A 395 5.69 -21.41 13.63
C LEU A 395 4.62 -21.99 14.55
N ALA A 396 4.99 -22.33 15.78
CA ALA A 396 4.02 -22.88 16.75
C ALA A 396 2.91 -21.86 17.09
N ILE A 397 3.25 -20.58 17.18
CA ILE A 397 2.30 -19.49 17.42
C ILE A 397 1.41 -19.27 16.20
N ALA A 398 1.99 -19.16 15.01
CA ALA A 398 1.24 -19.00 13.75
C ALA A 398 0.27 -20.15 13.52
N ALA A 399 0.73 -21.39 13.69
CA ALA A 399 -0.08 -22.59 13.54
C ALA A 399 -1.20 -22.73 14.61
N ALA A 400 -1.07 -22.10 15.76
CA ALA A 400 -2.13 -22.06 16.77
C ALA A 400 -3.19 -20.98 16.47
N GLY A 401 -2.84 -19.95 15.71
CA GLY A 401 -3.73 -18.85 15.33
C GLY A 401 -4.62 -19.21 14.15
N ARG A 402 -4.06 -19.23 12.96
CA ARG A 402 -4.78 -19.48 11.68
C ARG A 402 -4.07 -20.59 10.91
N GLU A 403 -4.82 -21.63 10.54
CA GLU A 403 -4.30 -22.68 9.66
C GLU A 403 -4.11 -22.14 8.25
N GLY A 404 -2.96 -22.44 7.64
CA GLY A 404 -2.62 -21.97 6.32
C GLY A 404 -2.14 -20.51 6.26
N ALA A 405 -1.88 -19.86 7.41
CA ALA A 405 -1.30 -18.52 7.43
C ALA A 405 0.09 -18.49 6.80
N GLU A 406 0.39 -17.43 6.11
CA GLU A 406 1.75 -17.14 5.66
C GLU A 406 2.57 -16.57 6.82
N LEU A 407 3.81 -17.03 6.99
CA LEU A 407 4.71 -16.50 8.00
C LEU A 407 5.70 -15.52 7.37
N SER A 408 5.74 -14.31 7.87
CA SER A 408 6.61 -13.23 7.42
C SER A 408 7.24 -12.47 8.58
N ILE A 409 8.23 -11.62 8.31
CA ILE A 409 8.79 -10.68 9.27
C ILE A 409 8.33 -9.28 8.91
N GLY A 410 7.92 -8.50 9.90
CA GLY A 410 7.56 -7.10 9.75
C GLY A 410 7.79 -6.33 11.03
N TYR A 411 7.88 -5.02 10.94
CA TYR A 411 7.90 -4.14 12.08
C TYR A 411 6.48 -3.83 12.56
N ALA A 412 6.28 -3.79 13.87
CA ALA A 412 4.99 -3.42 14.46
C ALA A 412 5.09 -2.02 15.09
N ASP A 413 4.47 -1.02 14.47
CA ASP A 413 4.41 0.34 14.99
C ASP A 413 3.16 0.53 15.86
N GLY A 414 3.37 0.49 17.17
CA GLY A 414 2.36 0.78 18.18
C GLY A 414 2.78 1.90 19.13
N GLY A 415 3.88 2.62 18.84
CA GLY A 415 4.39 3.66 19.74
C GLY A 415 5.77 4.20 19.40
N ALA A 416 6.51 4.66 20.39
CA ALA A 416 7.82 5.30 20.19
C ALA A 416 8.94 4.30 19.88
N SER A 417 8.77 3.03 20.20
CA SER A 417 9.74 1.96 19.92
C SER A 417 9.06 0.92 19.03
N VAL A 418 9.69 0.61 17.88
CA VAL A 418 9.18 -0.26 16.84
C VAL A 418 10.18 -1.38 16.60
N SER A 419 9.80 -2.61 16.94
CA SER A 419 10.66 -3.78 16.80
C SER A 419 10.11 -4.74 15.74
N ALA A 420 11.02 -5.41 15.05
CA ALA A 420 10.66 -6.47 14.12
C ALA A 420 10.13 -7.69 14.86
N GLN A 421 9.12 -8.32 14.27
CA GLN A 421 8.49 -9.52 14.80
C GLN A 421 8.00 -10.43 13.69
N TRP A 422 7.69 -11.67 14.03
CA TRP A 422 7.00 -12.58 13.13
C TRP A 422 5.52 -12.21 13.03
N LEU A 423 5.02 -12.22 11.81
CA LEU A 423 3.63 -11.98 11.45
C LEU A 423 3.05 -13.25 10.81
N ALA A 424 1.79 -13.53 11.09
CA ALA A 424 1.01 -14.60 10.48
C ALA A 424 -0.18 -13.96 9.74
N GLU A 425 -0.13 -13.92 8.44
CA GLU A 425 -1.12 -13.28 7.55
C GLU A 425 -2.13 -14.30 6.99
#